data_e7229528e929ab761b9dad5726d9fb6c
#
_entry.id   e7229528e929ab761b9dad5726d9fb6c
#
_cell.length_a   1.000
_cell.length_b   1.000
_cell.length_c   1.000
_cell.angle_alpha   90.00
_cell.angle_beta   90.00
_cell.angle_gamma   90.00
#
_symmetry.space_group_name_H-M   'P 1'
#
loop_
_entity.id
_entity.type
_entity.pdbx_description
1 polymer ?
#
loop_
_entity_poly.entity_id
_entity_poly.type
_entity_poly.pdbx_seq_one_letter_code
_entity_poly.pdbx_strand_id
1 'polypeptide(L)'
;HIFSPLDFAFVNSMAEIDTSLSYALWNGQMANCFIPVNRIGISSRASQKAVAEKFVEYLFSEEGQMLSREDGFPVVEAVYNGEDYWNQGEAGNVLVTGGSSNSENGQELVYSIKVPSADKVNELKQLGKMLTTPVLDNTIITSAVCENGVRYLNGEISLDEAANAVTQQVNLYLAE
;
A
#
# COMPACT_ATOMS: atom_id res chain seq x y z
N HIS A 1 -3.62 -3.55 0.30
CA HIS A 1 -2.43 -2.71 0.42
C HIS A 1 -2.04 -2.58 1.89
N ILE A 2 -0.75 -2.64 2.20
CA ILE A 2 -0.19 -2.38 3.52
C ILE A 2 0.67 -1.11 3.37
N PHE A 3 0.30 -0.05 4.08
CA PHE A 3 0.93 1.26 3.94
C PHE A 3 1.75 1.67 5.16
N SER A 4 1.46 1.08 6.33
CA SER A 4 2.10 1.45 7.58
C SER A 4 2.28 0.24 8.51
N PRO A 5 3.07 0.36 9.58
CA PRO A 5 3.14 -0.66 10.62
C PRO A 5 1.78 -0.99 11.26
N LEU A 6 0.90 0.00 11.39
CA LEU A 6 -0.44 -0.21 11.94
C LEU A 6 -1.34 -1.01 10.98
N ASP A 7 -1.29 -0.72 9.67
CA ASP A 7 -2.01 -1.51 8.67
C ASP A 7 -1.55 -2.96 8.67
N PHE A 8 -0.24 -3.18 8.82
CA PHE A 8 0.30 -4.53 8.92
C PHE A 8 -0.20 -5.24 10.19
N ALA A 9 -0.21 -4.55 11.34
CA ALA A 9 -0.74 -5.09 12.58
C ALA A 9 -2.23 -5.46 12.44
N PHE A 10 -3.02 -4.62 11.74
CA PHE A 10 -4.41 -4.90 11.44
C PHE A 10 -4.58 -6.16 10.59
N VAL A 11 -3.89 -6.26 9.45
CA VAL A 11 -3.97 -7.42 8.55
C VAL A 11 -3.54 -8.69 9.27
N ASN A 12 -2.46 -8.63 10.05
CA ASN A 12 -1.97 -9.78 10.80
C ASN A 12 -2.98 -10.24 11.87
N SER A 13 -3.62 -9.29 12.58
CA SER A 13 -4.64 -9.62 13.59
C SER A 13 -5.91 -10.19 12.97
N MET A 14 -6.31 -9.69 11.77
CA MET A 14 -7.45 -10.26 11.05
C MET A 14 -7.17 -11.67 10.55
N ALA A 15 -5.94 -11.97 10.11
CA ALA A 15 -5.53 -13.31 9.70
C ALA A 15 -5.50 -14.32 10.86
N GLU A 16 -5.36 -13.85 12.10
CA GLU A 16 -5.53 -14.71 13.29
C GLU A 16 -6.99 -15.10 13.53
N ILE A 17 -7.92 -14.23 13.20
CA ILE A 17 -9.38 -14.46 13.36
C ILE A 17 -9.92 -15.30 12.21
N ASP A 18 -9.50 -14.99 10.99
CA ASP A 18 -9.88 -15.71 9.78
C ASP A 18 -8.62 -16.24 9.08
N THR A 19 -8.35 -17.51 9.26
CA THR A 19 -7.17 -18.19 8.69
C THR A 19 -7.19 -18.29 7.16
N SER A 20 -8.27 -17.92 6.50
CA SER A 20 -8.33 -17.79 5.04
C SER A 20 -7.66 -16.51 4.54
N LEU A 21 -7.46 -15.52 5.42
CA LEU A 21 -6.79 -14.27 5.09
C LEU A 21 -5.27 -14.44 5.13
N SER A 22 -4.60 -13.93 4.13
CA SER A 22 -3.15 -13.87 4.06
C SER A 22 -2.69 -12.63 3.31
N TYR A 23 -1.42 -12.30 3.44
CA TYR A 23 -0.79 -11.27 2.63
C TYR A 23 0.32 -11.88 1.77
N ALA A 24 0.43 -11.42 0.53
CA ALA A 24 1.45 -11.86 -0.41
C ALA A 24 1.75 -10.75 -1.41
N LEU A 25 2.87 -10.91 -2.11
CA LEU A 25 3.13 -10.10 -3.28
C LEU A 25 2.15 -10.47 -4.40
N TRP A 26 1.79 -9.48 -5.21
CA TRP A 26 0.97 -9.71 -6.38
C TRP A 26 1.72 -10.59 -7.37
N ASN A 27 1.09 -11.67 -7.81
CA ASN A 27 1.65 -12.58 -8.81
C ASN A 27 1.22 -12.16 -10.21
N GLY A 28 2.11 -12.37 -11.20
CA GLY A 28 1.81 -12.11 -12.61
C GLY A 28 2.98 -11.44 -13.34
N GLN A 29 2.70 -10.86 -14.49
CA GLN A 29 3.71 -10.19 -15.33
C GLN A 29 4.37 -8.99 -14.66
N MET A 30 3.66 -8.36 -13.72
CA MET A 30 4.14 -7.21 -12.94
C MET A 30 4.44 -7.61 -11.48
N ALA A 31 5.11 -8.74 -11.30
CA ALA A 31 5.61 -9.14 -9.99
C ALA A 31 6.58 -8.09 -9.42
N ASN A 32 6.67 -8.02 -8.10
CA ASN A 32 7.57 -7.11 -7.39
C ASN A 32 7.28 -5.61 -7.60
N CYS A 33 6.00 -5.26 -7.81
CA CYS A 33 5.58 -3.88 -7.95
C CYS A 33 5.24 -3.24 -6.60
N PHE A 34 5.49 -1.94 -6.51
CA PHE A 34 5.02 -1.10 -5.40
C PHE A 34 4.40 0.19 -5.91
N ILE A 35 3.50 0.76 -5.11
CA ILE A 35 2.88 2.05 -5.41
C ILE A 35 3.58 3.11 -4.57
N PRO A 36 4.27 4.10 -5.19
CA PRO A 36 4.80 5.25 -4.46
C PRO A 36 3.64 6.06 -3.87
N VAL A 37 3.56 6.13 -2.54
CA VAL A 37 2.49 6.86 -1.83
C VAL A 37 2.69 8.37 -2.01
N ASN A 38 3.91 8.84 -1.73
CA ASN A 38 4.26 10.24 -1.84
C ASN A 38 5.36 10.45 -2.91
N ARG A 39 5.19 11.49 -3.70
CA ARG A 39 6.16 11.91 -4.70
C ARG A 39 6.47 13.38 -4.50
N ILE A 40 7.73 13.73 -4.50
CA ILE A 40 8.18 15.12 -4.34
C ILE A 40 9.01 15.54 -5.54
N GLY A 41 8.85 16.78 -5.96
CA GLY A 41 9.64 17.40 -7.01
C GLY A 41 9.90 18.87 -6.69
N ILE A 42 11.04 19.37 -7.12
CA ILE A 42 11.39 20.78 -6.99
C ILE A 42 11.11 21.45 -8.33
N SER A 43 10.26 22.50 -8.32
CA SER A 43 9.96 23.27 -9.52
C SER A 43 11.24 23.88 -10.10
N SER A 44 11.45 23.76 -11.41
CA SER A 44 12.55 24.43 -12.12
C SER A 44 12.51 25.96 -11.98
N ARG A 45 11.34 26.53 -11.68
CA ARG A 45 11.09 27.96 -11.48
C ARG A 45 11.12 28.41 -10.02
N ALA A 46 11.47 27.51 -9.09
CA ALA A 46 11.55 27.85 -7.67
C ALA A 46 12.61 28.96 -7.43
N SER A 47 12.20 30.04 -6.79
CA SER A 47 13.09 31.17 -6.43
C SER A 47 14.04 30.83 -5.27
N GLN A 48 13.64 29.89 -4.40
CA GLN A 48 14.40 29.42 -3.24
C GLN A 48 14.83 27.95 -3.40
N LYS A 49 15.47 27.65 -4.52
CA LYS A 49 15.79 26.27 -4.90
C LYS A 49 16.65 25.57 -3.86
N ALA A 50 17.67 26.24 -3.33
CA ALA A 50 18.55 25.68 -2.31
C ALA A 50 17.83 25.35 -0.99
N VAL A 51 16.80 26.10 -0.64
CA VAL A 51 15.95 25.81 0.53
C VAL A 51 15.07 24.60 0.26
N ALA A 52 14.50 24.52 -0.93
CA ALA A 52 13.70 23.36 -1.34
C ALA A 52 14.53 22.06 -1.39
N GLU A 53 15.77 22.13 -1.86
CA GLU A 53 16.72 21.02 -1.87
C GLU A 53 16.99 20.52 -0.45
N LYS A 54 17.28 21.43 0.49
CA LYS A 54 17.49 21.07 1.90
C LYS A 54 16.24 20.45 2.54
N PHE A 55 15.07 20.92 2.17
CA PHE A 55 13.83 20.32 2.65
C PHE A 55 13.66 18.89 2.13
N VAL A 56 13.97 18.64 0.85
CA VAL A 56 13.95 17.29 0.28
C VAL A 56 15.00 16.41 0.97
N GLU A 57 16.22 16.90 1.19
CA GLU A 57 17.25 16.19 1.95
C GLU A 57 16.75 15.78 3.35
N TYR A 58 16.07 16.70 4.03
CA TYR A 58 15.49 16.41 5.34
C TYR A 58 14.44 15.31 5.28
N LEU A 59 13.53 15.32 4.28
CA LEU A 59 12.52 14.27 4.11
C LEU A 59 13.14 12.88 3.87
N PHE A 60 14.35 12.83 3.30
CA PHE A 60 15.11 11.59 3.12
C PHE A 60 16.12 11.31 4.24
N SER A 61 16.07 12.06 5.34
CA SER A 61 16.82 11.75 6.55
C SER A 61 16.10 10.69 7.40
N GLU A 62 16.80 10.05 8.31
CA GLU A 62 16.18 9.11 9.26
C GLU A 62 15.09 9.78 10.09
N GLU A 63 15.33 11.01 10.56
CA GLU A 63 14.36 11.79 11.31
C GLU A 63 13.10 12.09 10.49
N GLY A 64 13.27 12.58 9.24
CA GLY A 64 12.14 12.88 8.35
C GLY A 64 11.29 11.66 8.03
N GLN A 65 11.93 10.51 7.81
CA GLN A 65 11.24 9.25 7.52
C GLN A 65 10.48 8.70 8.75
N MET A 66 10.97 8.94 9.95
CA MET A 66 10.27 8.57 11.18
C MET A 66 9.01 9.41 11.42
N LEU A 67 8.98 10.67 10.98
CA LEU A 67 7.80 11.52 11.07
C LEU A 67 6.66 11.05 10.14
N SER A 68 6.99 10.45 9.01
CA SER A 68 6.03 9.96 8.02
C SER A 68 5.63 8.48 8.23
N ARG A 69 5.81 7.95 9.42
CA ARG A 69 5.60 6.54 9.74
C ARG A 69 4.19 6.00 9.40
N GLU A 70 3.18 6.86 9.43
CA GLU A 70 1.80 6.47 9.14
C GLU A 70 1.42 6.64 7.66
N ASP A 71 2.26 7.30 6.87
CA ASP A 71 1.97 7.64 5.47
C ASP A 71 2.46 6.60 4.46
N GLY A 72 3.19 5.59 4.90
CA GLY A 72 3.78 4.56 4.03
C GLY A 72 5.05 3.97 4.59
N PHE A 73 5.65 3.03 3.87
CA PHE A 73 6.94 2.49 4.25
C PHE A 73 8.07 3.46 3.91
N PRO A 74 9.10 3.56 4.80
CA PRO A 74 10.22 4.44 4.57
C PRO A 74 11.05 3.96 3.39
N VAL A 75 11.62 4.92 2.64
CA VAL A 75 12.52 4.64 1.53
C VAL A 75 13.99 4.64 1.96
N VAL A 76 14.29 5.14 3.15
CA VAL A 76 15.63 5.09 3.75
C VAL A 76 15.85 3.71 4.35
N GLU A 77 16.83 2.98 3.80
CA GLU A 77 17.08 1.59 4.15
C GLU A 77 17.40 1.40 5.65
N ALA A 78 18.15 2.32 6.26
CA ALA A 78 18.47 2.28 7.67
C ALA A 78 17.18 2.33 8.54
N VAL A 79 16.21 3.17 8.17
CA VAL A 79 14.92 3.27 8.85
C VAL A 79 14.07 2.03 8.60
N TYR A 80 13.99 1.56 7.35
CA TYR A 80 13.23 0.37 7.00
C TYR A 80 13.72 -0.88 7.71
N ASN A 81 15.04 -1.05 7.83
CA ASN A 81 15.64 -2.19 8.53
C ASN A 81 15.70 -1.99 10.05
N GLY A 82 15.59 -0.74 10.52
CA GLY A 82 15.64 -0.38 11.93
C GLY A 82 14.50 -1.01 12.74
N GLU A 83 14.73 -1.20 14.03
CA GLU A 83 13.71 -1.71 14.94
C GLU A 83 12.70 -0.63 15.33
N ASP A 84 13.15 0.60 15.51
CA ASP A 84 12.33 1.72 16.00
C ASP A 84 11.13 2.03 15.09
N TYR A 85 11.31 1.91 13.78
CA TYR A 85 10.22 2.12 12.84
C TYR A 85 9.08 1.11 13.04
N TRP A 86 9.42 -0.15 13.29
CA TRP A 86 8.46 -1.26 13.44
C TRP A 86 7.99 -1.44 14.88
N ASN A 87 8.67 -0.81 15.83
CA ASN A 87 8.34 -0.96 17.23
C ASN A 87 7.02 -0.27 17.58
N GLN A 88 6.02 -1.08 17.82
CA GLN A 88 4.68 -0.66 18.29
C GLN A 88 4.44 -1.12 19.74
N GLY A 89 5.46 -1.64 20.41
CA GLY A 89 5.37 -2.20 21.74
C GLY A 89 5.68 -3.70 21.78
N GLU A 90 5.34 -4.33 22.87
CA GLU A 90 5.54 -5.76 23.08
C GLU A 90 4.56 -6.59 22.24
N ALA A 91 5.07 -7.64 21.59
CA ALA A 91 4.26 -8.52 20.72
C ALA A 91 3.04 -9.10 21.47
N GLY A 92 1.90 -9.06 20.82
CA GLY A 92 0.62 -9.51 21.40
C GLY A 92 -0.12 -8.44 22.21
N ASN A 93 0.51 -7.32 22.57
CA ASN A 93 -0.20 -6.22 23.21
C ASN A 93 -1.24 -5.62 22.27
N VAL A 94 -2.38 -5.23 22.83
CA VAL A 94 -3.47 -4.61 22.07
C VAL A 94 -3.12 -3.16 21.77
N LEU A 95 -3.08 -2.81 20.47
CA LEU A 95 -2.91 -1.43 19.99
C LEU A 95 -4.25 -0.70 19.93
N VAL A 96 -5.23 -1.35 19.33
CA VAL A 96 -6.56 -0.78 19.11
C VAL A 96 -7.60 -1.88 19.29
N THR A 97 -8.72 -1.54 19.91
CA THR A 97 -9.92 -2.38 19.92
C THR A 97 -10.98 -1.69 19.09
N GLY A 98 -11.51 -2.38 18.10
CA GLY A 98 -12.61 -1.94 17.26
C GLY A 98 -13.81 -2.85 17.41
N GLY A 99 -15.00 -2.33 17.11
CA GLY A 99 -16.21 -3.11 17.05
C GLY A 99 -17.08 -2.65 15.89
N SER A 100 -17.81 -3.57 15.30
CA SER A 100 -18.84 -3.29 14.31
C SER A 100 -20.13 -3.97 14.79
N SER A 101 -21.18 -3.20 14.94
CA SER A 101 -22.53 -3.76 15.20
C SER A 101 -23.19 -4.06 13.86
N ASN A 102 -23.54 -5.33 13.64
CA ASN A 102 -24.37 -5.70 12.51
C ASN A 102 -25.83 -5.39 12.85
N SER A 103 -26.40 -4.38 12.17
CA SER A 103 -27.75 -3.87 12.41
C SER A 103 -28.86 -4.89 12.12
N GLU A 104 -28.57 -5.95 11.35
CA GLU A 104 -29.56 -6.96 10.99
C GLU A 104 -29.75 -8.06 12.06
N ASN A 105 -28.69 -8.42 12.78
CA ASN A 105 -28.72 -9.54 13.73
C ASN A 105 -28.38 -9.16 15.18
N GLY A 106 -28.04 -7.92 15.45
CA GLY A 106 -27.63 -7.47 16.80
C GLY A 106 -26.32 -8.09 17.30
N GLN A 107 -25.56 -8.75 16.44
CA GLN A 107 -24.24 -9.29 16.81
C GLN A 107 -23.20 -8.18 16.73
N GLU A 108 -22.54 -7.96 17.85
CA GLU A 108 -21.37 -7.08 17.93
C GLU A 108 -20.11 -7.89 17.62
N LEU A 109 -19.44 -7.53 16.54
CA LEU A 109 -18.11 -8.08 16.24
C LEU A 109 -17.07 -7.18 16.92
N VAL A 110 -16.47 -7.67 17.98
CA VAL A 110 -15.35 -7.00 18.63
C VAL A 110 -14.05 -7.64 18.15
N TYR A 111 -13.12 -6.82 17.65
CA TYR A 111 -11.80 -7.25 17.26
C TYR A 111 -10.73 -6.41 17.93
N SER A 112 -9.56 -7.01 18.14
CA SER A 112 -8.42 -6.32 18.73
C SER A 112 -7.24 -6.38 17.75
N ILE A 113 -6.69 -5.22 17.42
CA ILE A 113 -5.44 -5.12 16.66
C ILE A 113 -4.30 -5.26 17.65
N LYS A 114 -3.44 -6.24 17.41
CA LYS A 114 -2.32 -6.56 18.28
C LYS A 114 -0.99 -6.26 17.62
N VAL A 115 0.02 -5.98 18.44
CA VAL A 115 1.40 -5.85 17.96
C VAL A 115 1.86 -7.16 17.35
N PRO A 116 2.30 -7.18 16.07
CA PRO A 116 2.81 -8.39 15.44
C PRO A 116 4.08 -8.91 16.10
N SER A 117 4.33 -10.21 15.99
CA SER A 117 5.60 -10.77 16.41
C SER A 117 6.77 -10.30 15.53
N ALA A 118 7.99 -10.34 16.08
CA ALA A 118 9.20 -9.99 15.33
C ALA A 118 9.37 -10.84 14.06
N ASP A 119 9.00 -12.13 14.12
CA ASP A 119 9.06 -13.02 12.95
C ASP A 119 8.13 -12.55 11.83
N LYS A 120 6.91 -12.12 12.17
CA LYS A 120 5.95 -11.56 11.18
C LYS A 120 6.43 -10.25 10.58
N VAL A 121 7.01 -9.37 11.38
CA VAL A 121 7.65 -8.15 10.89
C VAL A 121 8.81 -8.45 9.95
N ASN A 122 9.67 -9.42 10.29
CA ASN A 122 10.78 -9.83 9.44
C ASN A 122 10.30 -10.48 8.14
N GLU A 123 9.24 -11.26 8.16
CA GLU A 123 8.60 -11.80 6.96
C GLU A 123 8.16 -10.66 6.02
N LEU A 124 7.47 -9.64 6.54
CA LEU A 124 7.07 -8.48 5.75
C LEU A 124 8.28 -7.70 5.22
N LYS A 125 9.31 -7.49 6.04
CA LYS A 125 10.55 -6.83 5.59
C LYS A 125 11.19 -7.56 4.40
N GLN A 126 11.19 -8.90 4.41
CA GLN A 126 11.73 -9.66 3.27
C GLN A 126 10.86 -9.52 2.02
N LEU A 127 9.54 -9.54 2.15
CA LEU A 127 8.64 -9.27 1.03
C LEU A 127 8.88 -7.86 0.45
N GLY A 128 9.00 -6.85 1.31
CA GLY A 128 9.26 -5.48 0.86
C GLY A 128 10.57 -5.31 0.09
N LYS A 129 11.62 -6.05 0.45
CA LYS A 129 12.90 -6.03 -0.28
C LYS A 129 12.81 -6.62 -1.71
N MET A 130 11.78 -7.40 -1.98
CA MET A 130 11.54 -7.93 -3.33
C MET A 130 10.84 -6.92 -4.25
N LEU A 131 10.33 -5.80 -3.71
CA LEU A 131 9.64 -4.77 -4.46
C LEU A 131 10.67 -3.90 -5.19
N THR A 132 10.69 -3.95 -6.51
CA THR A 132 11.71 -3.28 -7.34
C THR A 132 11.13 -2.33 -8.38
N THR A 133 9.84 -2.47 -8.70
CA THR A 133 9.22 -1.76 -9.82
C THR A 133 8.15 -0.80 -9.33
N PRO A 134 8.35 0.53 -9.40
CA PRO A 134 7.30 1.47 -9.05
C PRO A 134 6.18 1.46 -10.09
N VAL A 135 4.95 1.35 -9.63
CA VAL A 135 3.75 1.53 -10.46
C VAL A 135 3.19 2.91 -10.20
N LEU A 136 3.15 3.72 -11.24
CA LEU A 136 2.52 5.03 -11.18
C LEU A 136 1.04 4.87 -11.53
N ASP A 137 0.18 5.46 -10.73
CA ASP A 137 -1.24 5.53 -11.05
C ASP A 137 -1.42 6.36 -12.33
N ASN A 138 -2.08 5.75 -13.30
CA ASN A 138 -2.47 6.41 -14.54
C ASN A 138 -3.99 6.34 -14.64
N THR A 139 -4.62 7.48 -14.40
CA THR A 139 -6.09 7.58 -14.34
C THR A 139 -6.77 7.12 -15.63
N ILE A 140 -6.15 7.30 -16.79
CA ILE A 140 -6.71 6.87 -18.09
C ILE A 140 -6.74 5.35 -18.16
N ILE A 141 -5.62 4.70 -17.78
CA ILE A 141 -5.53 3.24 -17.77
C ILE A 141 -6.48 2.66 -16.71
N THR A 142 -6.48 3.24 -15.50
CA THR A 142 -7.35 2.82 -14.41
C THR A 142 -8.82 2.95 -14.79
N SER A 143 -9.23 4.07 -15.41
CA SER A 143 -10.61 4.27 -15.90
C SER A 143 -10.97 3.24 -16.96
N ALA A 144 -10.11 3.01 -17.95
CA ALA A 144 -10.36 2.01 -18.98
C ALA A 144 -10.60 0.61 -18.40
N VAL A 145 -9.80 0.21 -17.41
CA VAL A 145 -9.95 -1.09 -16.74
C VAL A 145 -11.24 -1.13 -15.92
N CYS A 146 -11.52 -0.09 -15.12
CA CYS A 146 -12.70 -0.05 -14.26
C CYS A 146 -14.01 -0.05 -15.08
N GLU A 147 -14.12 0.80 -16.11
CA GLU A 147 -15.32 0.92 -16.94
C GLU A 147 -15.65 -0.39 -17.65
N ASN A 148 -14.68 -1.01 -18.29
CA ASN A 148 -14.91 -2.28 -19.01
C ASN A 148 -15.04 -3.47 -18.04
N GLY A 149 -14.36 -3.41 -16.89
CA GLY A 149 -14.52 -4.41 -15.84
C GLY A 149 -15.94 -4.41 -15.24
N VAL A 150 -16.52 -3.25 -14.99
CA VAL A 150 -17.92 -3.12 -14.52
C VAL A 150 -18.90 -3.71 -15.56
N ARG A 151 -18.71 -3.41 -16.84
CA ARG A 151 -19.56 -3.97 -17.91
C ARG A 151 -19.49 -5.49 -17.97
N TYR A 152 -18.29 -6.05 -17.81
CA TYR A 152 -18.11 -7.49 -17.71
C TYR A 152 -18.82 -8.07 -16.47
N LEU A 153 -18.65 -7.47 -15.29
CA LEU A 153 -19.28 -7.93 -14.06
C LEU A 153 -20.81 -7.85 -14.10
N ASN A 154 -21.35 -6.88 -14.84
CA ASN A 154 -22.77 -6.75 -15.09
C ASN A 154 -23.29 -7.74 -16.16
N GLY A 155 -22.44 -8.50 -16.81
CA GLY A 155 -22.81 -9.43 -17.88
C GLY A 155 -23.15 -8.75 -19.21
N GLU A 156 -22.75 -7.49 -19.41
CA GLU A 156 -23.01 -6.73 -20.63
C GLU A 156 -22.07 -7.15 -21.78
N ILE A 157 -20.85 -7.54 -21.44
CA ILE A 157 -19.81 -7.99 -22.37
C ILE A 157 -19.07 -9.21 -21.81
N SER A 158 -18.44 -9.98 -22.69
CA SER A 158 -17.56 -11.08 -22.29
C SER A 158 -16.21 -10.57 -21.74
N LEU A 159 -15.47 -11.44 -21.09
CA LEU A 159 -14.12 -11.13 -20.60
C LEU A 159 -13.18 -10.72 -21.74
N ASP A 160 -13.26 -11.42 -22.88
CA ASP A 160 -12.42 -11.14 -24.04
C ASP A 160 -12.76 -9.78 -24.66
N GLU A 161 -14.04 -9.41 -24.72
CA GLU A 161 -14.48 -8.08 -25.19
C GLU A 161 -14.00 -6.99 -24.23
N ALA A 162 -14.08 -7.19 -22.92
CA ALA A 162 -13.56 -6.25 -21.92
C ALA A 162 -12.04 -6.06 -22.08
N ALA A 163 -11.28 -7.15 -22.16
CA ALA A 163 -9.83 -7.12 -22.33
C ALA A 163 -9.41 -6.40 -23.64
N ASN A 164 -10.11 -6.68 -24.74
CA ASN A 164 -9.86 -6.02 -26.02
C ASN A 164 -10.18 -4.52 -25.97
N ALA A 165 -11.29 -4.12 -25.34
CA ALA A 165 -11.66 -2.72 -25.20
C ALA A 165 -10.63 -1.94 -24.36
N VAL A 166 -10.17 -2.50 -23.23
CA VAL A 166 -9.09 -1.91 -22.42
C VAL A 166 -7.83 -1.76 -23.25
N THR A 167 -7.42 -2.82 -23.95
CA THR A 167 -6.21 -2.81 -24.78
C THR A 167 -6.26 -1.72 -25.85
N GLN A 168 -7.40 -1.57 -26.53
CA GLN A 168 -7.58 -0.54 -27.55
C GLN A 168 -7.50 0.88 -26.96
N GLN A 169 -8.16 1.13 -25.84
CA GLN A 169 -8.13 2.44 -25.18
C GLN A 169 -6.72 2.80 -24.70
N VAL A 170 -6.01 1.84 -24.10
CA VAL A 170 -4.64 2.05 -23.62
C VAL A 170 -3.68 2.28 -24.77
N ASN A 171 -3.77 1.49 -25.85
CA ASN A 171 -2.90 1.66 -27.02
C ASN A 171 -3.13 3.01 -27.71
N LEU A 172 -4.37 3.49 -27.78
CA LEU A 172 -4.66 4.81 -28.32
C LEU A 172 -4.00 5.91 -27.48
N TYR A 173 -4.13 5.84 -26.17
CA TYR A 173 -3.50 6.77 -25.24
C TYR A 173 -1.96 6.76 -25.32
N LEU A 174 -1.35 5.59 -25.47
CA LEU A 174 0.12 5.47 -25.57
C LEU A 174 0.67 5.92 -26.94
N ALA A 175 -0.18 6.07 -27.94
CA ALA A 175 0.20 6.54 -29.28
C ALA A 175 0.13 8.06 -29.44
N GLU A 176 -0.47 8.80 -28.49
CA GLU A 176 -0.51 10.26 -28.42
C GLU A 176 0.77 10.83 -27.81
#